data_28a2b7637e8648b2f1c0d3ca77e60e48
#
_entry.id   28a2b7637e8648b2f1c0d3ca77e60e48
#
_cell.length_a   1.000
_cell.length_b   1.000
_cell.length_c   1.000
_cell.angle_alpha   90.00
_cell.angle_beta   90.00
_cell.angle_gamma   90.00
#
_symmetry.space_group_name_H-M   'P 1'
#
loop_
_entity.id
_entity.type
_entity.pdbx_description
1 polymer ?
#
loop_
_entity_poly.entity_id
_entity_poly.type
_entity_poly.pdbx_seq_one_letter_code
_entity_poly.pdbx_strand_id
1 'polypeptide(L)'
;MNKLLPPNSTKFEMNFEAAFARVSNVEINIRSFNDPMTAPVEVLPWLAWERSVNVWNKSWSDAQKRQVIKTSLYNHSIKGTVESLEVALNSLGFPVVVQEWFNMVPVGKPYTFKLYIQTSQDSVSVTDYKELFKVVRAYKNLRSHLVDTTVLLNSPSNLQVNSMTQAGHESEFVKSAGGLHLDGTWALDGTKKLNGVDM
;
A
#
# COMPACT_ATOMS: atom_id res chain seq x y z
N MET A 1 19.15 42.80 3.92
CA MET A 1 20.49 42.21 3.70
C MET A 1 21.40 42.74 4.77
N ASN A 2 22.06 41.88 5.53
CA ASN A 2 23.08 42.27 6.47
C ASN A 2 24.32 42.60 5.66
N LYS A 3 24.76 43.89 5.69
CA LYS A 3 26.00 44.31 5.05
C LYS A 3 27.17 43.73 5.85
N LEU A 4 28.05 43.00 5.18
CA LEU A 4 29.26 42.41 5.77
C LEU A 4 30.43 43.37 5.74
N LEU A 5 30.37 44.39 4.85
CA LEU A 5 31.43 45.37 4.68
C LEU A 5 31.35 46.50 5.70
N PRO A 6 32.49 47.03 6.12
CA PRO A 6 32.55 48.13 7.04
C PRO A 6 31.96 49.42 6.43
N PRO A 7 31.58 50.44 7.23
CA PRO A 7 30.88 51.64 6.77
C PRO A 7 31.71 52.51 5.83
N ASN A 8 33.03 52.35 5.80
CA ASN A 8 33.96 53.09 4.93
C ASN A 8 34.28 52.36 3.61
N SER A 9 33.53 51.31 3.28
CA SER A 9 33.74 50.57 2.03
C SER A 9 33.46 51.41 0.78
N THR A 10 34.22 51.16 -0.26
CA THR A 10 34.08 51.82 -1.56
C THR A 10 32.84 51.35 -2.32
N LYS A 11 32.36 52.16 -3.28
CA LYS A 11 31.23 51.73 -4.13
C LYS A 11 31.51 50.44 -4.90
N PHE A 12 32.76 50.22 -5.29
CA PHE A 12 33.16 48.98 -5.97
C PHE A 12 32.99 47.77 -5.07
N GLU A 13 33.48 47.84 -3.83
CA GLU A 13 33.34 46.76 -2.85
C GLU A 13 31.86 46.47 -2.51
N MET A 14 31.02 47.53 -2.37
CA MET A 14 29.58 47.35 -2.14
C MET A 14 28.87 46.66 -3.32
N ASN A 15 29.25 47.05 -4.57
CA ASN A 15 28.69 46.40 -5.76
C ASN A 15 29.17 44.96 -5.91
N PHE A 16 30.39 44.67 -5.52
CA PHE A 16 30.94 43.31 -5.50
C PHE A 16 30.23 42.45 -4.45
N GLU A 17 30.08 42.96 -3.22
CA GLU A 17 29.28 42.28 -2.16
C GLU A 17 27.86 41.98 -2.66
N ALA A 18 27.19 42.98 -3.26
CA ALA A 18 25.83 42.80 -3.77
C ALA A 18 25.72 41.72 -4.88
N ALA A 19 26.76 41.62 -5.73
CA ALA A 19 26.83 40.61 -6.77
C ALA A 19 26.97 39.17 -6.19
N PHE A 20 27.79 39.03 -5.17
CA PHE A 20 28.02 37.75 -4.49
C PHE A 20 26.93 37.40 -3.46
N ALA A 21 26.24 38.39 -2.89
CA ALA A 21 25.14 38.17 -1.93
C ALA A 21 23.99 37.31 -2.47
N ARG A 22 23.92 37.14 -3.80
CA ARG A 22 22.96 36.19 -4.44
C ARG A 22 23.13 34.74 -3.97
N VAL A 23 24.34 34.32 -3.56
CA VAL A 23 24.60 33.00 -3.02
C VAL A 23 23.80 32.76 -1.74
N SER A 24 23.62 33.80 -0.91
CA SER A 24 22.83 33.73 0.31
C SER A 24 21.31 33.59 0.07
N ASN A 25 20.84 33.87 -1.14
CA ASN A 25 19.44 33.74 -1.51
C ASN A 25 19.11 32.38 -2.12
N VAL A 26 20.10 31.50 -2.27
CA VAL A 26 19.88 30.14 -2.74
C VAL A 26 19.19 29.38 -1.59
N GLU A 27 17.98 28.93 -1.86
CA GLU A 27 17.21 28.15 -0.90
C GLU A 27 17.87 26.79 -0.67
N ILE A 28 18.31 26.54 0.56
CA ILE A 28 18.96 25.27 0.93
C ILE A 28 17.91 24.32 1.48
N ASN A 29 17.35 23.52 0.61
CA ASN A 29 16.26 22.57 0.93
C ASN A 29 16.76 21.17 1.32
N ILE A 30 17.97 21.03 1.86
CA ILE A 30 18.58 19.72 2.18
C ILE A 30 17.68 18.91 3.11
N ARG A 31 17.05 19.55 4.11
CA ARG A 31 16.16 18.86 5.05
C ARG A 31 14.90 18.33 4.36
N SER A 32 14.30 19.14 3.47
CA SER A 32 13.11 18.72 2.74
C SER A 32 13.40 17.57 1.76
N PHE A 33 14.57 17.53 1.16
CA PHE A 33 14.97 16.43 0.29
C PHE A 33 15.13 15.10 1.01
N ASN A 34 15.52 15.11 2.27
CA ASN A 34 15.74 13.88 3.05
C ASN A 34 14.46 13.36 3.75
N ASP A 35 13.45 14.20 3.89
CA ASP A 35 12.17 13.79 4.48
C ASP A 35 11.21 13.31 3.39
N PRO A 36 10.78 12.03 3.41
CA PRO A 36 9.85 11.49 2.41
C PRO A 36 8.54 12.25 2.29
N MET A 37 8.10 12.92 3.37
CA MET A 37 6.82 13.62 3.38
C MET A 37 6.87 14.97 2.68
N THR A 38 8.02 15.66 2.72
CA THR A 38 8.22 17.01 2.17
C THR A 38 9.02 17.02 0.87
N ALA A 39 9.74 15.94 0.55
CA ALA A 39 10.57 15.83 -0.63
C ALA A 39 9.76 16.03 -1.93
N PRO A 40 10.33 16.69 -2.96
CA PRO A 40 9.75 16.71 -4.30
C PRO A 40 9.52 15.30 -4.86
N VAL A 41 8.46 15.13 -5.66
CA VAL A 41 8.07 13.81 -6.19
C VAL A 41 9.18 13.17 -7.02
N GLU A 42 9.94 14.00 -7.75
CA GLU A 42 11.07 13.58 -8.60
C GLU A 42 12.23 12.97 -7.80
N VAL A 43 12.36 13.33 -6.52
CA VAL A 43 13.42 12.83 -5.63
C VAL A 43 13.02 11.52 -4.95
N LEU A 44 11.71 11.19 -4.87
CA LEU A 44 11.24 9.99 -4.20
C LEU A 44 11.89 8.68 -4.67
N PRO A 45 12.14 8.44 -5.98
CA PRO A 45 12.83 7.23 -6.41
C PRO A 45 14.26 7.11 -5.87
N TRP A 46 14.96 8.24 -5.73
CA TRP A 46 16.31 8.28 -5.17
C TRP A 46 16.31 8.00 -3.68
N LEU A 47 15.35 8.57 -2.93
CA LEU A 47 15.15 8.25 -1.51
C LEU A 47 14.76 6.78 -1.29
N ALA A 48 13.94 6.22 -2.19
CA ALA A 48 13.59 4.81 -2.14
C ALA A 48 14.82 3.91 -2.33
N TRP A 49 15.70 4.27 -3.26
CA TRP A 49 16.95 3.57 -3.49
C TRP A 49 17.91 3.69 -2.29
N GLU A 50 18.09 4.90 -1.76
CA GLU A 50 18.92 5.17 -0.58
C GLU A 50 18.47 4.34 0.63
N ARG A 51 17.14 4.24 0.86
CA ARG A 51 16.57 3.46 1.96
C ARG A 51 16.35 2.00 1.62
N SER A 52 16.89 1.53 0.50
CA SER A 52 16.84 0.13 0.06
C SER A 52 15.42 -0.46 0.04
N VAL A 53 14.44 0.30 -0.44
CA VAL A 53 13.06 -0.17 -0.57
C VAL A 53 13.01 -1.42 -1.46
N ASN A 54 12.51 -2.54 -0.93
CA ASN A 54 12.54 -3.84 -1.62
C ASN A 54 11.63 -3.92 -2.85
N VAL A 55 10.49 -3.24 -2.81
CA VAL A 55 9.51 -3.22 -3.90
C VAL A 55 9.16 -1.78 -4.21
N TRP A 56 9.29 -1.40 -5.47
CA TRP A 56 8.97 -0.06 -5.95
C TRP A 56 8.17 -0.14 -7.23
N ASN A 57 7.07 0.58 -7.31
CA ASN A 57 6.28 0.72 -8.52
C ASN A 57 6.08 2.21 -8.87
N LYS A 58 6.31 2.52 -10.15
CA LYS A 58 6.12 3.88 -10.67
C LYS A 58 4.65 4.30 -10.68
N SER A 59 3.72 3.34 -10.80
CA SER A 59 2.27 3.58 -10.86
C SER A 59 1.63 3.91 -9.51
N TRP A 60 2.33 3.70 -8.40
CA TRP A 60 1.81 4.04 -7.08
C TRP A 60 1.52 5.53 -6.95
N SER A 61 0.50 5.86 -6.18
CA SER A 61 0.22 7.24 -5.81
C SER A 61 1.39 7.85 -5.03
N ASP A 62 1.52 9.16 -5.06
CA ASP A 62 2.61 9.83 -4.35
C ASP A 62 2.49 9.62 -2.83
N ALA A 63 1.27 9.51 -2.29
CA ALA A 63 1.04 9.19 -0.89
C ALA A 63 1.57 7.79 -0.53
N GLN A 64 1.31 6.77 -1.35
CA GLN A 64 1.84 5.42 -1.16
C GLN A 64 3.37 5.40 -1.24
N LYS A 65 3.95 6.05 -2.25
CA LYS A 65 5.40 6.17 -2.41
C LYS A 65 6.07 6.76 -1.17
N ARG A 66 5.53 7.87 -0.66
CA ARG A 66 6.03 8.54 0.55
C ARG A 66 5.92 7.65 1.78
N GLN A 67 4.80 6.98 1.94
CA GLN A 67 4.55 6.11 3.09
C GLN A 67 5.48 4.88 3.08
N VAL A 68 5.68 4.25 1.92
CA VAL A 68 6.62 3.12 1.76
C VAL A 68 8.06 3.53 2.11
N ILE A 69 8.52 4.71 1.64
CA ILE A 69 9.85 5.20 1.98
C ILE A 69 9.96 5.50 3.48
N LYS A 70 8.92 6.10 4.08
CA LYS A 70 8.90 6.45 5.51
C LYS A 70 9.03 5.21 6.38
N THR A 71 8.31 4.14 6.04
CA THR A 71 8.27 2.91 6.84
C THR A 71 9.42 1.94 6.54
N SER A 72 10.20 2.16 5.47
CA SER A 72 11.22 1.22 5.00
C SER A 72 12.27 0.85 6.06
N LEU A 73 12.83 1.85 6.75
CA LEU A 73 13.88 1.62 7.77
C LEU A 73 13.35 0.79 8.94
N TYR A 74 12.15 1.10 9.42
CA TYR A 74 11.51 0.29 10.45
C TYR A 74 11.24 -1.12 9.98
N ASN A 75 10.71 -1.27 8.76
CA ASN A 75 10.45 -2.57 8.15
C ASN A 75 11.70 -3.43 7.99
N HIS A 76 12.85 -2.81 7.72
CA HIS A 76 14.12 -3.55 7.65
C HIS A 76 14.54 -4.12 9.00
N SER A 77 14.27 -3.42 10.10
CA SER A 77 14.62 -3.89 11.44
C SER A 77 13.79 -5.10 11.91
N ILE A 78 12.55 -5.23 11.41
CA ILE A 78 11.62 -6.31 11.78
C ILE A 78 11.36 -7.30 10.65
N LYS A 79 12.14 -7.27 9.58
CA LYS A 79 11.92 -8.08 8.38
C LYS A 79 11.83 -9.58 8.71
N GLY A 80 10.83 -10.25 8.14
CA GLY A 80 10.56 -11.67 8.36
C GLY A 80 9.61 -11.95 9.53
N THR A 81 9.09 -10.92 10.21
CA THR A 81 8.02 -11.05 11.20
C THR A 81 6.65 -10.82 10.57
N VAL A 82 5.60 -11.18 11.29
CA VAL A 82 4.20 -10.88 10.91
C VAL A 82 3.99 -9.37 10.79
N GLU A 83 4.49 -8.63 11.76
CA GLU A 83 4.41 -7.16 11.78
C GLU A 83 5.05 -6.51 10.53
N SER A 84 6.16 -7.05 10.06
CA SER A 84 6.81 -6.56 8.82
C SER A 84 5.89 -6.67 7.60
N LEU A 85 5.11 -7.75 7.51
CA LEU A 85 4.11 -7.93 6.45
C LEU A 85 2.97 -6.92 6.58
N GLU A 86 2.45 -6.76 7.79
CA GLU A 86 1.35 -5.83 8.06
C GLU A 86 1.76 -4.38 7.78
N VAL A 87 2.92 -3.95 8.25
CA VAL A 87 3.44 -2.59 8.00
C VAL A 87 3.68 -2.35 6.51
N ALA A 88 4.26 -3.33 5.79
CA ALA A 88 4.53 -3.18 4.37
C ALA A 88 3.23 -3.05 3.54
N LEU A 89 2.22 -3.86 3.84
CA LEU A 89 0.95 -3.85 3.12
C LEU A 89 0.08 -2.64 3.50
N ASN A 90 0.07 -2.26 4.78
CA ASN A 90 -0.59 -1.04 5.25
C ASN A 90 -0.01 0.22 4.60
N SER A 91 1.30 0.26 4.36
CA SER A 91 1.94 1.40 3.69
C SER A 91 1.46 1.60 2.24
N LEU A 92 0.95 0.55 1.61
CA LEU A 92 0.34 0.58 0.28
C LEU A 92 -1.17 0.89 0.31
N GLY A 93 -1.75 1.00 1.50
CA GLY A 93 -3.19 1.26 1.67
C GLY A 93 -4.05 0.00 1.74
N PHE A 94 -3.43 -1.17 1.93
CA PHE A 94 -4.13 -2.43 2.17
C PHE A 94 -4.01 -2.84 3.64
N PRO A 95 -4.98 -2.53 4.51
CA PRO A 95 -5.02 -3.05 5.86
C PRO A 95 -5.12 -4.57 5.81
N VAL A 96 -4.17 -5.25 6.45
CA VAL A 96 -4.05 -6.70 6.41
C VAL A 96 -3.93 -7.25 7.82
N VAL A 97 -4.58 -8.37 8.04
CA VAL A 97 -4.40 -9.21 9.22
C VAL A 97 -3.80 -10.54 8.78
N VAL A 98 -2.72 -10.93 9.44
CA VAL A 98 -2.03 -12.20 9.17
C VAL A 98 -2.49 -13.24 10.18
N GLN A 99 -3.05 -14.35 9.71
CA GLN A 99 -3.41 -15.50 10.55
C GLN A 99 -2.40 -16.62 10.34
N GLU A 100 -1.64 -16.93 11.38
CA GLU A 100 -0.68 -18.03 11.35
C GLU A 100 -1.38 -19.39 11.56
N TRP A 101 -0.75 -20.46 11.09
CA TRP A 101 -1.27 -21.82 11.07
C TRP A 101 -1.81 -22.32 12.41
N PHE A 102 -1.18 -21.95 13.53
CA PHE A 102 -1.60 -22.37 14.87
C PHE A 102 -2.85 -21.63 15.38
N ASN A 103 -3.20 -20.48 14.78
CA ASN A 103 -4.41 -19.71 15.09
C ASN A 103 -5.58 -20.04 14.16
N MET A 104 -5.41 -20.99 13.22
CA MET A 104 -6.48 -21.41 12.31
C MET A 104 -7.40 -22.43 12.98
N VAL A 105 -8.69 -22.45 12.60
CA VAL A 105 -9.65 -23.47 13.01
C VAL A 105 -10.23 -24.12 11.75
N PRO A 106 -9.94 -25.41 11.48
CA PRO A 106 -8.99 -26.30 12.19
C PRO A 106 -7.54 -25.83 12.03
N VAL A 107 -6.67 -26.30 12.93
CA VAL A 107 -5.23 -25.95 12.91
C VAL A 107 -4.63 -26.30 11.54
N GLY A 108 -3.93 -25.33 10.96
CA GLY A 108 -3.31 -25.45 9.65
C GLY A 108 -2.03 -26.30 9.63
N LYS A 109 -1.46 -26.49 8.46
CA LYS A 109 -0.14 -27.13 8.33
C LYS A 109 0.94 -26.23 8.93
N PRO A 110 1.95 -26.77 9.64
CA PRO A 110 3.07 -25.98 10.14
C PRO A 110 3.71 -25.09 9.06
N TYR A 111 4.17 -23.91 9.46
CA TYR A 111 4.80 -22.93 8.59
C TYR A 111 3.90 -22.35 7.48
N THR A 112 2.59 -22.38 7.67
CA THR A 112 1.66 -21.74 6.74
C THR A 112 0.93 -20.57 7.39
N PHE A 113 0.49 -19.62 6.56
CA PHE A 113 -0.31 -18.49 7.02
C PHE A 113 -1.34 -18.08 5.96
N LYS A 114 -2.39 -17.42 6.41
CA LYS A 114 -3.43 -16.80 5.59
C LYS A 114 -3.37 -15.28 5.74
N LEU A 115 -3.77 -14.58 4.69
CA LEU A 115 -3.91 -13.14 4.68
C LEU A 115 -5.37 -12.74 4.57
N TYR A 116 -5.82 -11.87 5.45
CA TYR A 116 -7.12 -11.22 5.39
C TYR A 116 -6.90 -9.76 5.04
N ILE A 117 -7.25 -9.38 3.81
CA ILE A 117 -7.11 -8.02 3.33
C ILE A 117 -8.44 -7.32 3.54
N GLN A 118 -8.43 -6.22 4.30
CA GLN A 118 -9.60 -5.38 4.46
C GLN A 118 -9.53 -4.28 3.40
N THR A 119 -10.55 -4.17 2.56
CA THR A 119 -10.67 -3.08 1.60
C THR A 119 -12.01 -2.39 1.77
N SER A 120 -12.03 -1.08 1.59
CA SER A 120 -13.25 -0.32 1.39
C SER A 120 -13.74 -0.51 -0.05
N GLN A 121 -14.87 0.01 -0.41
CA GLN A 121 -15.64 -0.20 -1.65
C GLN A 121 -14.88 -0.16 -2.99
N ASP A 122 -13.62 0.23 -3.00
CA ASP A 122 -12.83 0.25 -4.22
C ASP A 122 -12.41 -1.17 -4.61
N SER A 123 -12.76 -1.56 -5.82
CA SER A 123 -12.41 -2.88 -6.37
C SER A 123 -10.89 -3.03 -6.46
N VAL A 124 -10.34 -3.99 -5.73
CA VAL A 124 -8.93 -4.37 -5.88
C VAL A 124 -8.73 -4.94 -7.28
N SER A 125 -7.94 -4.29 -8.10
CA SER A 125 -7.68 -4.75 -9.46
C SER A 125 -6.77 -5.98 -9.49
N VAL A 126 -6.81 -6.75 -10.58
CA VAL A 126 -5.92 -7.92 -10.76
C VAL A 126 -4.44 -7.52 -10.72
N THR A 127 -4.12 -6.31 -11.13
CA THR A 127 -2.77 -5.75 -11.08
C THR A 127 -2.31 -5.53 -9.65
N ASP A 128 -3.19 -5.05 -8.78
CA ASP A 128 -2.91 -4.82 -7.37
C ASP A 128 -2.61 -6.13 -6.63
N TYR A 129 -3.31 -7.22 -6.97
CA TYR A 129 -3.01 -8.55 -6.44
C TYR A 129 -1.60 -9.02 -6.78
N LYS A 130 -1.15 -8.84 -8.02
CA LYS A 130 0.21 -9.22 -8.42
C LYS A 130 1.28 -8.44 -7.65
N GLU A 131 1.03 -7.18 -7.42
CA GLU A 131 1.93 -6.31 -6.63
C GLU A 131 1.94 -6.71 -5.17
N LEU A 132 0.78 -6.96 -4.60
CA LEU A 132 0.64 -7.44 -3.23
C LEU A 132 1.45 -8.72 -2.99
N PHE A 133 1.37 -9.69 -3.91
CA PHE A 133 2.18 -10.91 -3.83
C PHE A 133 3.68 -10.64 -3.91
N LYS A 134 4.14 -9.66 -4.70
CA LYS A 134 5.55 -9.26 -4.74
C LYS A 134 6.00 -8.73 -3.38
N VAL A 135 5.18 -7.89 -2.75
CA VAL A 135 5.47 -7.35 -1.41
C VAL A 135 5.49 -8.47 -0.37
N VAL A 136 4.49 -9.35 -0.36
CA VAL A 136 4.45 -10.50 0.55
C VAL A 136 5.71 -11.35 0.41
N ARG A 137 6.15 -11.64 -0.81
CA ARG A 137 7.39 -12.41 -1.05
C ARG A 137 8.63 -11.72 -0.52
N ALA A 138 8.70 -10.39 -0.60
CA ALA A 138 9.85 -9.61 -0.18
C ALA A 138 9.99 -9.51 1.35
N TYR A 139 8.88 -9.55 2.07
CA TYR A 139 8.84 -9.31 3.52
C TYR A 139 8.56 -10.53 4.38
N LYS A 140 7.93 -11.59 3.82
CA LYS A 140 7.64 -12.83 4.58
C LYS A 140 8.91 -13.55 5.02
N ASN A 141 8.79 -14.34 6.06
CA ASN A 141 9.83 -15.31 6.44
C ASN A 141 10.00 -16.34 5.31
N LEU A 142 11.26 -16.75 5.04
CA LEU A 142 11.58 -17.74 4.00
C LEU A 142 10.85 -19.08 4.22
N ARG A 143 10.75 -19.53 5.48
CA ARG A 143 10.12 -20.80 5.85
C ARG A 143 8.58 -20.78 5.79
N SER A 144 7.97 -19.61 5.87
CA SER A 144 6.51 -19.49 5.90
C SER A 144 5.94 -19.46 4.47
N HIS A 145 4.84 -20.19 4.28
CA HIS A 145 4.14 -20.29 3.01
C HIS A 145 2.75 -19.69 3.10
N LEU A 146 2.41 -18.82 2.16
CA LEU A 146 1.05 -18.31 2.01
C LEU A 146 0.18 -19.40 1.38
N VAL A 147 -0.89 -19.79 2.07
CA VAL A 147 -1.86 -20.79 1.58
C VAL A 147 -3.04 -20.13 0.91
N ASP A 148 -3.54 -19.06 1.51
CA ASP A 148 -4.80 -18.45 1.08
C ASP A 148 -4.80 -16.94 1.34
N THR A 149 -5.57 -16.21 0.53
CA THR A 149 -5.75 -14.77 0.66
C THR A 149 -7.24 -14.46 0.55
N THR A 150 -7.84 -14.05 1.64
CA THR A 150 -9.24 -13.67 1.71
C THR A 150 -9.36 -12.15 1.69
N VAL A 151 -10.17 -11.61 0.79
CA VAL A 151 -10.47 -10.18 0.75
C VAL A 151 -11.79 -9.93 1.45
N LEU A 152 -11.74 -9.16 2.51
CA LEU A 152 -12.91 -8.72 3.27
C LEU A 152 -13.32 -7.34 2.77
N LEU A 153 -14.48 -7.25 2.14
CA LEU A 153 -15.07 -5.99 1.73
C LEU A 153 -15.80 -5.37 2.94
N ASN A 154 -15.22 -4.34 3.51
CA ASN A 154 -15.88 -3.55 4.54
C ASN A 154 -16.65 -2.42 3.86
N SER A 155 -17.94 -2.63 3.63
CA SER A 155 -18.86 -1.57 3.21
C SER A 155 -19.55 -1.03 4.44
N PRO A 156 -19.26 0.22 4.89
CA PRO A 156 -20.07 0.89 5.89
C PRO A 156 -21.39 1.33 5.22
N SER A 157 -22.29 0.40 4.98
CA SER A 157 -23.65 0.76 4.61
C SER A 157 -24.38 1.18 5.88
N ASN A 158 -24.72 2.44 5.99
CA ASN A 158 -25.78 2.90 6.89
C ASN A 158 -27.11 2.33 6.38
N LEU A 159 -27.39 1.09 6.75
CA LEU A 159 -28.72 0.53 6.61
C LEU A 159 -29.62 1.29 7.60
N GLN A 160 -30.30 2.31 7.13
CA GLN A 160 -31.52 2.77 7.78
C GLN A 160 -32.55 1.65 7.60
N VAL A 161 -32.60 0.75 8.56
CA VAL A 161 -33.67 -0.24 8.66
C VAL A 161 -34.92 0.51 9.08
N ASN A 162 -35.66 1.02 8.12
CA ASN A 162 -37.08 1.26 8.32
C ASN A 162 -37.69 -0.14 8.53
N SER A 163 -38.22 -0.36 9.72
CA SER A 163 -38.80 -1.60 10.17
C SER A 163 -39.89 -2.11 9.23
N MET A 164 -39.51 -2.92 8.26
CA MET A 164 -40.38 -3.85 7.59
C MET A 164 -39.83 -5.23 7.94
N THR A 165 -40.59 -5.99 8.68
CA THR A 165 -40.32 -7.38 8.96
C THR A 165 -40.24 -8.16 7.66
N GLN A 166 -39.04 -8.33 7.13
CA GLN A 166 -38.77 -9.22 6.03
C GLN A 166 -37.78 -10.26 6.53
N ALA A 167 -38.24 -11.53 6.57
CA ALA A 167 -37.38 -12.64 6.85
C ALA A 167 -36.28 -12.70 5.77
N GLY A 168 -35.08 -12.19 6.09
CA GLY A 168 -33.95 -12.21 5.18
C GLY A 168 -33.26 -13.56 5.28
N HIS A 169 -33.12 -14.24 4.16
CA HIS A 169 -32.13 -15.30 4.02
C HIS A 169 -30.74 -14.66 3.89
N GLU A 170 -29.85 -15.06 4.78
CA GLU A 170 -28.42 -14.73 4.67
C GLU A 170 -27.85 -15.49 3.47
N SER A 171 -27.53 -14.78 2.40
CA SER A 171 -26.85 -15.37 1.24
C SER A 171 -25.36 -15.09 1.36
N GLU A 172 -24.61 -16.09 1.75
CA GLU A 172 -23.16 -16.08 1.73
C GLU A 172 -22.69 -16.23 0.27
N PHE A 173 -22.21 -15.14 -0.33
CA PHE A 173 -21.61 -15.20 -1.64
C PHE A 173 -20.17 -15.69 -1.55
N VAL A 174 -19.98 -16.98 -1.52
CA VAL A 174 -18.65 -17.58 -1.68
C VAL A 174 -18.29 -17.53 -3.16
N LYS A 175 -17.34 -16.70 -3.55
CA LYS A 175 -16.79 -16.71 -4.89
C LYS A 175 -15.93 -17.95 -5.06
N SER A 176 -16.52 -19.04 -5.52
CA SER A 176 -15.81 -20.23 -5.96
C SER A 176 -15.00 -19.89 -7.21
N ALA A 177 -13.72 -20.22 -7.21
CA ALA A 177 -12.89 -20.15 -8.41
C ALA A 177 -13.36 -21.21 -9.41
N GLY A 178 -14.30 -20.89 -10.25
CA GLY A 178 -14.94 -21.79 -11.21
C GLY A 178 -16.43 -21.52 -11.43
N GLY A 179 -16.97 -20.44 -10.81
CA GLY A 179 -18.36 -20.04 -11.04
C GLY A 179 -18.62 -19.67 -12.49
N LEU A 180 -19.77 -20.08 -13.01
CA LEU A 180 -20.26 -19.70 -14.33
C LEU A 180 -20.33 -18.18 -14.44
N HIS A 181 -19.58 -17.61 -15.36
CA HIS A 181 -19.65 -16.20 -15.71
C HIS A 181 -20.82 -15.97 -16.66
N LEU A 182 -21.62 -14.93 -16.41
CA LEU A 182 -22.63 -14.44 -17.35
C LEU A 182 -21.92 -13.66 -18.48
N ASP A 183 -21.21 -14.40 -19.35
CA ASP A 183 -20.45 -13.86 -20.47
C ASP A 183 -21.18 -14.02 -21.81
N GLY A 184 -22.43 -14.49 -21.78
CA GLY A 184 -23.25 -14.74 -22.98
C GLY A 184 -22.92 -16.01 -23.74
N THR A 185 -22.01 -16.86 -23.25
CA THR A 185 -21.58 -18.08 -23.92
C THR A 185 -22.55 -19.26 -23.70
N TRP A 186 -23.51 -19.12 -22.80
CA TRP A 186 -24.51 -20.14 -22.50
C TRP A 186 -25.91 -19.53 -22.28
N ALA A 187 -26.92 -20.28 -22.62
CA ALA A 187 -28.32 -19.85 -22.53
C ALA A 187 -28.91 -20.22 -21.16
N LEU A 188 -29.83 -19.39 -20.64
CA LEU A 188 -30.64 -19.66 -19.44
C LEU A 188 -31.82 -20.59 -19.84
N ASP A 189 -31.50 -21.82 -20.22
CA ASP A 189 -32.45 -22.83 -20.68
C ASP A 189 -32.82 -23.88 -19.59
N GLY A 190 -32.28 -23.70 -18.38
CA GLY A 190 -32.52 -24.58 -17.24
C GLY A 190 -31.61 -25.82 -17.19
N THR A 191 -30.71 -26.00 -18.17
CA THR A 191 -29.79 -27.13 -18.22
C THR A 191 -28.65 -27.00 -17.20
N LYS A 192 -28.32 -25.78 -16.81
CA LYS A 192 -27.27 -25.50 -15.81
C LYS A 192 -27.83 -24.81 -14.61
N LYS A 193 -27.47 -25.26 -13.42
CA LYS A 193 -27.79 -24.59 -12.15
C LYS A 193 -26.80 -23.51 -11.83
N LEU A 194 -27.27 -22.38 -11.31
CA LEU A 194 -26.41 -21.23 -10.88
C LEU A 194 -25.44 -21.60 -9.74
N ASN A 195 -25.51 -22.80 -9.20
CA ASN A 195 -24.59 -23.31 -8.18
C ASN A 195 -23.33 -23.97 -8.76
N GLY A 196 -23.14 -23.95 -10.07
CA GLY A 196 -21.96 -24.50 -10.73
C GLY A 196 -21.88 -26.03 -10.82
N VAL A 197 -22.98 -26.73 -10.59
CA VAL A 197 -23.05 -28.19 -10.70
C VAL A 197 -23.97 -28.53 -11.87
N ASP A 198 -23.45 -29.26 -12.88
CA ASP A 198 -24.23 -29.78 -13.96
C ASP A 198 -25.18 -30.89 -13.44
N MET A 199 -26.36 -31.00 -14.05
CA MET A 199 -27.30 -32.09 -13.73
C MET A 199 -26.86 -33.38 -14.37
#